data_fa34e051dd38fb7941763ad79130dc68
#
_entry.id   fa34e051dd38fb7941763ad79130dc68
#
_cell.length_a   1.000
_cell.length_b   1.000
_cell.length_c   1.000
_cell.angle_alpha   90.00
_cell.angle_beta   90.00
_cell.angle_gamma   90.00
#
_symmetry.space_group_name_H-M   'P 1'
#
loop_
_entity.id
_entity.type
_entity.pdbx_description
1 polymer ?
#
loop_
_entity_poly.entity_id
_entity_poly.type
_entity_poly.pdbx_seq_one_letter_code
_entity_poly.pdbx_strand_id
1 'polypeptide(L)'
;PVTQQQVNDWIGHGTRTLLIQALAEVGHTSLEAVQAADNFKQIEAAFGVHYEQRCGTRSHLYPQVRETLHALRTVGIKLVVMTNKEGRYTQVVLDAHQMAPLFDRVISGDTLSAKKPNPAGIVDCLKQFGVSSDRALFVGDSSIDVATARNAGITVWALPYGYNMGEPIESCNPDRVIPDFSALTAGLALAGFTSFASA
;
A
#
# COMPACT_ATOMS: atom_id res chain seq x y z
N PRO A 1 -13.42 22.10 9.24
CA PRO A 1 -12.17 21.34 9.28
C PRO A 1 -12.48 19.84 9.34
N VAL A 2 -11.70 19.03 8.67
CA VAL A 2 -11.77 17.57 8.79
C VAL A 2 -10.92 17.10 9.97
N THR A 3 -11.34 16.01 10.61
CA THR A 3 -10.61 15.39 11.72
C THR A 3 -9.56 14.39 11.19
N GLN A 4 -8.58 14.05 12.03
CA GLN A 4 -7.60 13.02 11.68
C GLN A 4 -8.28 11.65 11.46
N GLN A 5 -9.30 11.32 12.25
CA GLN A 5 -10.06 10.09 12.08
C GLN A 5 -10.74 10.02 10.72
N GLN A 6 -11.44 11.07 10.31
CA GLN A 6 -12.06 11.13 8.97
C GLN A 6 -11.03 10.93 7.86
N VAL A 7 -9.84 11.56 7.97
CA VAL A 7 -8.77 11.37 6.99
C VAL A 7 -8.31 9.91 6.97
N ASN A 8 -8.12 9.28 8.13
CA ASN A 8 -7.72 7.88 8.24
C ASN A 8 -8.75 6.93 7.59
N ASP A 9 -10.05 7.22 7.76
CA ASP A 9 -11.14 6.42 7.20
C ASP A 9 -11.24 6.55 5.67
N TRP A 10 -10.70 7.62 5.09
CA TRP A 10 -10.70 7.86 3.64
C TRP A 10 -9.43 7.41 2.93
N ILE A 11 -8.39 7.04 3.66
CA ILE A 11 -7.14 6.52 3.08
C ILE A 11 -7.38 5.11 2.49
N GLY A 12 -6.70 4.82 1.37
CA GLY A 12 -6.72 3.49 0.73
C GLY A 12 -7.12 3.51 -0.75
N HIS A 13 -7.97 4.47 -1.16
CA HIS A 13 -8.48 4.57 -2.53
C HIS A 13 -7.72 5.55 -3.43
N GLY A 14 -6.60 6.11 -2.97
CA GLY A 14 -5.77 7.11 -3.66
C GLY A 14 -6.08 8.54 -3.25
N THR A 15 -5.12 9.44 -3.56
CA THR A 15 -5.15 10.84 -3.09
C THR A 15 -6.30 11.65 -3.67
N ARG A 16 -6.72 11.36 -4.91
CA ARG A 16 -7.87 12.02 -5.54
C ARG A 16 -9.18 11.73 -4.79
N THR A 17 -9.41 10.49 -4.40
CA THR A 17 -10.60 10.09 -3.63
C THR A 17 -10.60 10.77 -2.26
N LEU A 18 -9.47 10.79 -1.58
CA LEU A 18 -9.29 11.50 -0.32
C LEU A 18 -9.65 13.00 -0.45
N LEU A 19 -9.17 13.67 -1.49
CA LEU A 19 -9.48 15.07 -1.74
C LEU A 19 -10.98 15.31 -1.94
N ILE A 20 -11.64 14.46 -2.75
CA ILE A 20 -13.08 14.58 -3.02
C ILE A 20 -13.88 14.43 -1.71
N GLN A 21 -13.55 13.45 -0.89
CA GLN A 21 -14.21 13.23 0.41
C GLN A 21 -14.01 14.43 1.34
N ALA A 22 -12.80 14.95 1.44
CA ALA A 22 -12.50 16.10 2.28
C ALA A 22 -13.24 17.36 1.81
N LEU A 23 -13.35 17.60 0.52
CA LEU A 23 -14.09 18.73 -0.04
C LEU A 23 -15.60 18.59 0.15
N ALA A 24 -16.15 17.38 0.00
CA ALA A 24 -17.56 17.10 0.23
C ALA A 24 -17.95 17.35 1.69
N GLU A 25 -17.13 16.87 2.62
CA GLU A 25 -17.33 17.08 4.07
C GLU A 25 -17.30 18.56 4.44
N VAL A 26 -16.28 19.30 4.00
CA VAL A 26 -16.12 20.73 4.30
C VAL A 26 -17.19 21.59 3.62
N GLY A 27 -17.59 21.21 2.41
CA GLY A 27 -18.60 21.92 1.63
C GLY A 27 -20.03 21.53 1.96
N HIS A 28 -20.24 20.52 2.82
CA HIS A 28 -21.56 19.95 3.12
C HIS A 28 -22.33 19.59 1.84
N THR A 29 -21.65 18.92 0.90
CA THR A 29 -22.17 18.61 -0.44
C THR A 29 -21.89 17.14 -0.80
N SER A 30 -22.44 16.67 -1.93
CA SER A 30 -22.19 15.30 -2.38
C SER A 30 -20.85 15.13 -3.10
N LEU A 31 -20.35 13.89 -3.15
CA LEU A 31 -19.11 13.56 -3.86
C LEU A 31 -19.23 13.88 -5.35
N GLU A 32 -20.41 13.65 -5.93
CA GLU A 32 -20.70 13.91 -7.33
C GLU A 32 -20.67 15.43 -7.62
N ALA A 33 -21.24 16.23 -6.72
CA ALA A 33 -21.23 17.70 -6.85
C ALA A 33 -19.81 18.26 -6.81
N VAL A 34 -18.95 17.73 -5.92
CA VAL A 34 -17.52 18.09 -5.88
C VAL A 34 -16.83 17.76 -7.20
N GLN A 35 -17.07 16.56 -7.74
CA GLN A 35 -16.44 16.12 -8.99
C GLN A 35 -16.89 16.90 -10.22
N ALA A 36 -18.14 17.37 -10.22
CA ALA A 36 -18.75 18.15 -11.29
C ALA A 36 -18.44 19.64 -11.22
N ALA A 37 -17.83 20.13 -10.13
CA ALA A 37 -17.53 21.54 -9.96
C ALA A 37 -16.50 22.03 -10.99
N ASP A 38 -16.79 23.17 -11.65
CA ASP A 38 -15.95 23.75 -12.71
C ASP A 38 -14.51 24.01 -12.28
N ASN A 39 -14.29 24.33 -11.01
CA ASN A 39 -12.98 24.59 -10.43
C ASN A 39 -12.29 23.36 -9.83
N PHE A 40 -12.91 22.17 -9.89
CA PHE A 40 -12.34 20.96 -9.27
C PHE A 40 -10.93 20.63 -9.78
N LYS A 41 -10.70 20.74 -11.08
CA LYS A 41 -9.37 20.51 -11.67
C LYS A 41 -8.30 21.45 -11.12
N GLN A 42 -8.65 22.72 -10.86
CA GLN A 42 -7.72 23.69 -10.29
C GLN A 42 -7.40 23.36 -8.83
N ILE A 43 -8.41 22.95 -8.05
CA ILE A 43 -8.25 22.53 -6.66
C ILE A 43 -7.39 21.26 -6.60
N GLU A 44 -7.65 20.27 -7.46
CA GLU A 44 -6.88 19.03 -7.54
C GLU A 44 -5.41 19.30 -7.88
N ALA A 45 -5.15 20.21 -8.83
CA ALA A 45 -3.79 20.62 -9.18
C ALA A 45 -3.07 21.33 -8.01
N ALA A 46 -3.73 22.26 -7.34
CA ALA A 46 -3.19 22.95 -6.18
C ALA A 46 -2.92 21.99 -5.02
N PHE A 47 -3.85 21.08 -4.74
CA PHE A 47 -3.66 20.02 -3.76
C PHE A 47 -2.44 19.17 -4.11
N GLY A 48 -2.30 18.78 -5.38
CA GLY A 48 -1.18 17.99 -5.86
C GLY A 48 0.17 18.61 -5.54
N VAL A 49 0.34 19.91 -5.82
CA VAL A 49 1.57 20.66 -5.51
C VAL A 49 1.86 20.64 -4.00
N HIS A 50 0.87 20.98 -3.17
CA HIS A 50 1.04 21.02 -1.73
C HIS A 50 1.30 19.64 -1.12
N TYR A 51 0.63 18.60 -1.64
CA TYR A 51 0.79 17.23 -1.16
C TYR A 51 2.19 16.71 -1.52
N GLU A 52 2.68 16.94 -2.73
CA GLU A 52 4.02 16.52 -3.16
C GLU A 52 5.13 17.12 -2.30
N GLN A 53 5.00 18.40 -1.94
CA GLN A 53 5.94 19.07 -1.06
C GLN A 53 5.95 18.55 0.39
N ARG A 54 4.90 17.86 0.82
CA ARG A 54 4.68 17.46 2.22
C ARG A 54 4.63 15.95 2.43
N CYS A 55 4.29 15.17 1.41
CA CYS A 55 4.29 13.72 1.54
C CYS A 55 5.71 13.23 1.85
N GLY A 56 5.83 12.31 2.80
CA GLY A 56 7.13 11.84 3.28
C GLY A 56 7.77 12.69 4.39
N THR A 57 7.40 13.97 4.57
CA THR A 57 8.08 14.86 5.55
C THR A 57 7.70 14.60 7.01
N ARG A 58 6.53 14.01 7.24
CA ARG A 58 5.99 13.70 8.58
C ARG A 58 5.64 12.22 8.77
N SER A 59 5.96 11.39 7.80
CA SER A 59 5.83 9.95 7.91
C SER A 59 7.09 9.36 8.53
N HIS A 60 6.94 8.22 9.19
CA HIS A 60 8.04 7.45 9.75
C HIS A 60 7.87 5.99 9.34
N LEU A 61 8.99 5.28 9.19
CA LEU A 61 8.93 3.83 9.05
C LEU A 61 8.45 3.23 10.37
N TYR A 62 7.61 2.23 10.27
CA TYR A 62 7.31 1.39 11.43
C TYR A 62 8.58 0.67 11.91
N PRO A 63 8.63 0.27 13.19
CA PRO A 63 9.78 -0.45 13.73
C PRO A 63 10.12 -1.70 12.89
N GLN A 64 11.41 -1.99 12.75
CA GLN A 64 11.95 -3.18 12.09
C GLN A 64 11.68 -3.31 10.58
N VAL A 65 11.03 -2.34 9.95
CA VAL A 65 10.72 -2.39 8.49
C VAL A 65 12.00 -2.48 7.66
N ARG A 66 12.94 -1.57 7.87
CA ARG A 66 14.18 -1.51 7.08
C ARG A 66 15.02 -2.76 7.25
N GLU A 67 15.22 -3.17 8.48
CA GLU A 67 16.02 -4.35 8.86
C GLU A 67 15.43 -5.62 8.26
N THR A 68 14.12 -5.77 8.36
CA THR A 68 13.40 -6.92 7.79
C THR A 68 13.53 -6.97 6.27
N LEU A 69 13.32 -5.85 5.58
CA LEU A 69 13.44 -5.81 4.12
C LEU A 69 14.88 -6.10 3.65
N HIS A 70 15.89 -5.61 4.36
CA HIS A 70 17.27 -5.96 4.08
C HIS A 70 17.53 -7.45 4.26
N ALA A 71 17.05 -8.04 5.36
CA ALA A 71 17.20 -9.47 5.61
C ALA A 71 16.54 -10.33 4.52
N LEU A 72 15.33 -9.97 4.07
CA LEU A 72 14.63 -10.65 2.99
C LEU A 72 15.40 -10.56 1.65
N ARG A 73 15.98 -9.41 1.34
CA ARG A 73 16.84 -9.26 0.14
C ARG A 73 18.10 -10.12 0.21
N THR A 74 18.70 -10.21 1.38
CA THR A 74 19.94 -11.00 1.57
C THR A 74 19.71 -12.49 1.23
N VAL A 75 18.50 -13.00 1.46
CA VAL A 75 18.13 -14.38 1.09
C VAL A 75 17.49 -14.49 -0.31
N GLY A 76 17.58 -13.45 -1.12
CA GLY A 76 17.15 -13.45 -2.53
C GLY A 76 15.66 -13.27 -2.78
N ILE A 77 14.88 -12.87 -1.76
CA ILE A 77 13.46 -12.58 -1.94
C ILE A 77 13.30 -11.28 -2.75
N LYS A 78 12.44 -11.34 -3.77
CA LYS A 78 12.06 -10.18 -4.56
C LYS A 78 11.07 -9.32 -3.79
N LEU A 79 11.35 -8.03 -3.70
CA LEU A 79 10.53 -7.08 -2.96
C LEU A 79 9.80 -6.14 -3.92
N VAL A 80 8.50 -5.99 -3.71
CA VAL A 80 7.62 -5.13 -4.52
C VAL A 80 6.82 -4.20 -3.62
N VAL A 81 6.78 -2.92 -3.96
CA VAL A 81 5.77 -2.00 -3.42
C VAL A 81 4.52 -2.08 -4.31
N MET A 82 3.35 -2.24 -3.68
CA MET A 82 2.06 -2.14 -4.37
C MET A 82 1.14 -1.21 -3.60
N THR A 83 0.79 -0.08 -4.20
CA THR A 83 0.00 0.98 -3.54
C THR A 83 -1.01 1.61 -4.50
N ASN A 84 -2.14 2.10 -3.95
CA ASN A 84 -3.09 2.93 -4.70
C ASN A 84 -2.66 4.41 -4.76
N LYS A 85 -1.57 4.77 -4.07
CA LYS A 85 -0.96 6.11 -4.16
C LYS A 85 -0.35 6.30 -5.56
N GLU A 86 -0.50 7.48 -6.13
CA GLU A 86 0.06 7.83 -7.44
C GLU A 86 1.59 7.81 -7.42
N GLY A 87 2.21 7.45 -8.56
CA GLY A 87 3.64 7.19 -8.69
C GLY A 87 4.52 8.36 -8.24
N ARG A 88 4.16 9.58 -8.62
CA ARG A 88 4.89 10.80 -8.21
C ARG A 88 5.01 10.92 -6.69
N TYR A 89 3.94 10.67 -5.95
CA TYR A 89 3.96 10.75 -4.49
C TYR A 89 4.59 9.52 -3.84
N THR A 90 4.42 8.36 -4.46
CA THR A 90 5.07 7.12 -4.01
C THR A 90 6.58 7.27 -4.04
N GLN A 91 7.13 7.83 -5.13
CA GLN A 91 8.56 8.06 -5.27
C GLN A 91 9.07 9.02 -4.20
N VAL A 92 8.39 10.15 -3.98
CA VAL A 92 8.78 11.13 -2.93
C VAL A 92 8.84 10.46 -1.54
N VAL A 93 7.86 9.61 -1.20
CA VAL A 93 7.86 8.91 0.09
C VAL A 93 9.01 7.90 0.18
N LEU A 94 9.23 7.11 -0.87
CA LEU A 94 10.31 6.12 -0.89
C LEU A 94 11.70 6.77 -0.79
N ASP A 95 11.90 7.91 -1.46
CA ASP A 95 13.16 8.66 -1.43
C ASP A 95 13.38 9.33 -0.06
N ALA A 96 12.36 9.96 0.50
CA ALA A 96 12.42 10.58 1.82
C ALA A 96 12.86 9.58 2.91
N HIS A 97 12.47 8.32 2.77
CA HIS A 97 12.86 7.25 3.68
C HIS A 97 14.03 6.39 3.18
N GLN A 98 14.67 6.74 2.06
CA GLN A 98 15.77 5.98 1.45
C GLN A 98 15.42 4.49 1.24
N MET A 99 14.17 4.22 0.86
CA MET A 99 13.64 2.86 0.70
C MET A 99 13.61 2.40 -0.77
N ALA A 100 13.64 3.33 -1.74
CA ALA A 100 13.54 3.01 -3.15
C ALA A 100 14.54 1.91 -3.61
N PRO A 101 15.82 1.91 -3.19
CA PRO A 101 16.79 0.88 -3.61
C PRO A 101 16.50 -0.53 -3.09
N LEU A 102 15.61 -0.69 -2.11
CA LEU A 102 15.27 -2.00 -1.55
C LEU A 102 14.29 -2.79 -2.43
N PHE A 103 13.55 -2.11 -3.30
CA PHE A 103 12.50 -2.74 -4.08
C PHE A 103 12.95 -3.07 -5.51
N ASP A 104 12.65 -4.28 -5.95
CA ASP A 104 12.87 -4.71 -7.33
C ASP A 104 11.82 -4.11 -8.27
N ARG A 105 10.66 -3.71 -7.73
CA ARG A 105 9.58 -3.07 -8.49
C ARG A 105 8.67 -2.22 -7.60
N VAL A 106 8.11 -1.17 -8.19
CA VAL A 106 7.09 -0.33 -7.58
C VAL A 106 5.87 -0.29 -8.51
N ILE A 107 4.71 -0.68 -7.99
CA ILE A 107 3.40 -0.56 -8.65
C ILE A 107 2.57 0.44 -7.87
N SER A 108 2.41 1.60 -8.48
CA SER A 108 1.63 2.72 -7.95
C SER A 108 0.22 2.75 -8.54
N GLY A 109 -0.62 3.61 -8.02
CA GLY A 109 -2.02 3.71 -8.43
C GLY A 109 -2.26 4.11 -9.89
N ASP A 110 -1.24 4.56 -10.58
CA ASP A 110 -1.23 4.98 -11.99
C ASP A 110 -0.24 4.17 -12.87
N THR A 111 0.39 3.14 -12.31
CA THR A 111 1.28 2.24 -13.06
C THR A 111 0.51 1.35 -14.05
N LEU A 112 -0.66 0.90 -13.66
CA LEU A 112 -1.54 0.05 -14.47
C LEU A 112 -2.92 0.71 -14.59
N SER A 113 -3.72 0.22 -15.53
CA SER A 113 -5.09 0.71 -15.74
C SER A 113 -6.04 0.39 -14.58
N ALA A 114 -5.69 -0.57 -13.74
CA ALA A 114 -6.49 -0.99 -12.60
C ALA A 114 -5.67 -0.93 -11.30
N LYS A 115 -6.32 -0.45 -10.24
CA LYS A 115 -5.77 -0.33 -8.87
C LYS A 115 -6.20 -1.49 -8.00
N LYS A 116 -5.59 -1.65 -6.81
CA LYS A 116 -6.12 -2.53 -5.77
C LYS A 116 -7.58 -2.20 -5.48
N PRO A 117 -8.46 -3.18 -5.35
CA PRO A 117 -8.25 -4.61 -5.16
C PRO A 117 -8.14 -5.46 -6.45
N ASN A 118 -7.95 -4.86 -7.63
CA ASN A 118 -7.71 -5.61 -8.85
C ASN A 118 -6.36 -6.35 -8.75
N PRO A 119 -6.29 -7.65 -9.10
CA PRO A 119 -5.08 -8.45 -8.95
C PRO A 119 -4.02 -8.21 -10.03
N ALA A 120 -4.29 -7.39 -11.05
CA ALA A 120 -3.42 -7.22 -12.22
C ALA A 120 -1.96 -6.92 -11.85
N GLY A 121 -1.72 -6.08 -10.83
CA GLY A 121 -0.37 -5.77 -10.38
C GLY A 121 0.37 -6.97 -9.81
N ILE A 122 -0.30 -7.82 -9.03
CA ILE A 122 0.30 -9.06 -8.50
C ILE A 122 0.59 -10.02 -9.65
N VAL A 123 -0.39 -10.26 -10.51
CA VAL A 123 -0.25 -11.17 -11.66
C VAL A 123 0.91 -10.75 -12.57
N ASP A 124 1.05 -9.45 -12.81
CA ASP A 124 2.13 -8.90 -13.62
C ASP A 124 3.50 -9.09 -12.94
N CYS A 125 3.60 -8.93 -11.62
CA CYS A 125 4.83 -9.22 -10.87
C CYS A 125 5.19 -10.71 -10.90
N LEU A 126 4.23 -11.60 -10.66
CA LEU A 126 4.46 -13.06 -10.72
C LEU A 126 5.01 -13.46 -12.07
N LYS A 127 4.41 -12.96 -13.15
CA LYS A 127 4.89 -13.20 -14.52
C LYS A 127 6.30 -12.65 -14.75
N GLN A 128 6.56 -11.41 -14.34
CA GLN A 128 7.85 -10.75 -14.55
C GLN A 128 8.99 -11.49 -13.84
N PHE A 129 8.75 -11.97 -12.61
CA PHE A 129 9.76 -12.64 -11.81
C PHE A 129 9.80 -14.15 -12.02
N GLY A 130 8.87 -14.71 -12.80
CA GLY A 130 8.78 -16.16 -13.03
C GLY A 130 8.44 -16.93 -11.76
N VAL A 131 7.61 -16.33 -10.87
CA VAL A 131 7.25 -16.89 -9.57
C VAL A 131 5.80 -17.39 -9.61
N SER A 132 5.54 -18.59 -9.09
CA SER A 132 4.20 -19.12 -8.92
C SER A 132 3.47 -18.50 -7.74
N SER A 133 2.13 -18.54 -7.75
CA SER A 133 1.29 -17.90 -6.73
C SER A 133 1.51 -18.44 -5.32
N ASP A 134 1.80 -19.73 -5.17
CA ASP A 134 2.12 -20.40 -3.90
C ASP A 134 3.44 -19.95 -3.28
N ARG A 135 4.28 -19.27 -4.05
CA ARG A 135 5.57 -18.69 -3.60
C ARG A 135 5.55 -17.18 -3.43
N ALA A 136 4.38 -16.59 -3.44
CA ALA A 136 4.19 -15.16 -3.25
C ALA A 136 3.42 -14.88 -1.97
N LEU A 137 3.82 -13.81 -1.29
CA LEU A 137 3.16 -13.30 -0.10
C LEU A 137 2.83 -11.83 -0.29
N PHE A 138 1.60 -11.45 -0.03
CA PHE A 138 1.21 -10.07 0.14
C PHE A 138 1.21 -9.70 1.63
N VAL A 139 1.81 -8.56 1.96
CA VAL A 139 1.76 -8.00 3.32
C VAL A 139 1.06 -6.66 3.23
N GLY A 140 -0.02 -6.49 3.97
CA GLY A 140 -0.82 -5.27 3.94
C GLY A 140 -1.48 -4.94 5.27
N ASP A 141 -2.24 -3.86 5.31
CA ASP A 141 -2.83 -3.31 6.53
C ASP A 141 -4.31 -2.95 6.35
N SER A 142 -4.91 -3.32 5.21
CA SER A 142 -6.29 -2.96 4.88
C SER A 142 -7.07 -4.09 4.21
N SER A 143 -8.39 -3.98 4.24
CA SER A 143 -9.32 -4.86 3.51
C SER A 143 -9.02 -4.88 2.01
N ILE A 144 -8.57 -3.76 1.45
CA ILE A 144 -8.18 -3.65 0.04
C ILE A 144 -6.99 -4.55 -0.26
N ASP A 145 -6.02 -4.65 0.63
CA ASP A 145 -4.84 -5.50 0.49
C ASP A 145 -5.21 -6.98 0.53
N VAL A 146 -6.02 -7.35 1.52
CA VAL A 146 -6.51 -8.72 1.65
C VAL A 146 -7.30 -9.13 0.41
N ALA A 147 -8.22 -8.28 -0.06
CA ALA A 147 -8.99 -8.54 -1.27
C ALA A 147 -8.10 -8.65 -2.52
N THR A 148 -7.04 -7.82 -2.63
CA THR A 148 -6.11 -7.87 -3.76
C THR A 148 -5.40 -9.21 -3.83
N ALA A 149 -4.86 -9.68 -2.71
CA ALA A 149 -4.17 -10.96 -2.62
C ALA A 149 -5.12 -12.14 -2.89
N ARG A 150 -6.32 -12.12 -2.31
CA ARG A 150 -7.36 -13.14 -2.57
C ARG A 150 -7.75 -13.21 -4.04
N ASN A 151 -7.95 -12.06 -4.67
CA ASN A 151 -8.25 -11.98 -6.10
C ASN A 151 -7.10 -12.51 -6.98
N ALA A 152 -5.87 -12.44 -6.51
CA ALA A 152 -4.68 -12.99 -7.19
C ALA A 152 -4.39 -14.46 -6.84
N GLY A 153 -5.09 -15.04 -5.87
CA GLY A 153 -4.85 -16.41 -5.40
C GLY A 153 -3.51 -16.61 -4.69
N ILE A 154 -3.03 -15.60 -3.96
CA ILE A 154 -1.79 -15.66 -3.18
C ILE A 154 -2.06 -15.52 -1.68
N THR A 155 -1.11 -15.97 -0.88
CA THR A 155 -1.13 -15.82 0.58
C THR A 155 -1.10 -14.35 0.98
N VAL A 156 -1.86 -13.96 2.02
CA VAL A 156 -1.88 -12.62 2.59
C VAL A 156 -1.68 -12.63 4.10
N TRP A 157 -0.69 -11.88 4.55
CA TRP A 157 -0.49 -11.57 5.96
C TRP A 157 -0.80 -10.12 6.22
N ALA A 158 -1.43 -9.84 7.35
CA ALA A 158 -1.88 -8.49 7.67
C ALA A 158 -1.23 -7.95 8.94
N LEU A 159 -1.11 -6.63 8.98
CA LEU A 159 -0.62 -5.85 10.11
C LEU A 159 -1.81 -5.16 10.79
N PRO A 160 -1.92 -5.19 12.13
CA PRO A 160 -3.08 -4.66 12.83
C PRO A 160 -3.06 -3.13 13.00
N TYR A 161 -1.95 -2.48 12.62
CA TYR A 161 -1.75 -1.05 12.77
C TYR A 161 -1.69 -0.37 11.38
N GLY A 162 -2.75 -0.03 10.81
CA GLY A 162 -2.78 0.61 9.51
C GLY A 162 -4.08 1.36 9.27
N TYR A 163 -4.47 1.47 8.02
CA TYR A 163 -5.65 2.21 7.62
C TYR A 163 -6.71 1.27 7.07
N ASN A 164 -7.47 0.64 7.97
CA ASN A 164 -8.57 -0.26 7.62
C ASN A 164 -9.95 0.34 7.93
N MET A 165 -10.11 1.64 7.67
CA MET A 165 -11.41 2.35 7.80
C MET A 165 -12.07 2.18 9.18
N GLY A 166 -11.27 2.07 10.26
CA GLY A 166 -11.74 1.90 11.63
C GLY A 166 -12.07 0.46 12.03
N GLU A 167 -12.05 -0.49 11.10
CA GLU A 167 -12.37 -1.89 11.38
C GLU A 167 -11.11 -2.71 11.72
N PRO A 168 -11.20 -3.68 12.63
CA PRO A 168 -10.12 -4.61 12.89
C PRO A 168 -9.76 -5.39 11.61
N ILE A 169 -8.45 -5.54 11.33
CA ILE A 169 -7.99 -6.23 10.12
C ILE A 169 -8.36 -7.73 10.11
N GLU A 170 -8.56 -8.32 11.27
CA GLU A 170 -9.01 -9.70 11.46
C GLU A 170 -10.37 -9.94 10.79
N SER A 171 -11.24 -8.93 10.74
CA SER A 171 -12.55 -9.02 10.09
C SER A 171 -12.45 -9.29 8.57
N CYS A 172 -11.30 -8.96 7.96
CA CYS A 172 -11.04 -9.20 6.54
C CYS A 172 -10.53 -10.62 6.26
N ASN A 173 -10.35 -11.45 7.30
CA ASN A 173 -9.93 -12.83 7.21
C ASN A 173 -8.63 -13.05 6.42
N PRO A 174 -7.51 -12.39 6.78
CA PRO A 174 -6.20 -12.69 6.21
C PRO A 174 -5.74 -14.10 6.61
N ASP A 175 -4.76 -14.67 5.91
CA ASP A 175 -4.20 -15.98 6.29
C ASP A 175 -3.46 -15.93 7.62
N ARG A 176 -2.94 -14.76 7.96
CA ARG A 176 -2.27 -14.50 9.23
C ARG A 176 -2.29 -13.02 9.57
N VAL A 177 -2.47 -12.69 10.85
CA VAL A 177 -2.15 -11.36 11.39
C VAL A 177 -0.80 -11.47 12.11
N ILE A 178 0.14 -10.60 11.77
CA ILE A 178 1.45 -10.50 12.40
C ILE A 178 1.53 -9.20 13.21
N PRO A 179 2.12 -9.23 14.42
CA PRO A 179 2.12 -8.06 15.30
C PRO A 179 2.95 -6.89 14.74
N ASP A 180 4.01 -7.20 14.00
CA ASP A 180 4.90 -6.22 13.39
C ASP A 180 5.79 -6.88 12.31
N PHE A 181 6.65 -6.08 11.68
CA PHE A 181 7.56 -6.55 10.64
C PHE A 181 8.62 -7.54 11.14
N SER A 182 9.00 -7.54 12.41
CA SER A 182 9.97 -8.49 12.93
C SER A 182 9.46 -9.94 12.89
N ALA A 183 8.15 -10.11 13.04
CA ALA A 183 7.50 -11.41 12.95
C ALA A 183 7.47 -11.98 11.51
N LEU A 184 7.69 -11.13 10.50
CA LEU A 184 7.64 -11.53 9.10
C LEU A 184 8.75 -12.53 8.77
N THR A 185 9.99 -12.27 9.15
CA THR A 185 11.13 -13.16 8.89
C THR A 185 10.99 -14.51 9.58
N ALA A 186 10.59 -14.51 10.85
CA ALA A 186 10.34 -15.74 11.60
C ALA A 186 9.17 -16.54 10.99
N GLY A 187 8.10 -15.86 10.61
CA GLY A 187 6.93 -16.48 10.00
C GLY A 187 7.21 -17.04 8.61
N LEU A 188 8.02 -16.38 7.79
CA LEU A 188 8.42 -16.89 6.48
C LEU A 188 9.32 -18.13 6.59
N ALA A 189 10.21 -18.20 7.58
CA ALA A 189 10.99 -19.39 7.88
C ALA A 189 10.08 -20.60 8.15
N LEU A 190 9.07 -20.42 8.99
CA LEU A 190 8.10 -21.47 9.34
C LEU A 190 7.21 -21.88 8.15
N ALA A 191 6.93 -20.94 7.24
CA ALA A 191 6.12 -21.18 6.04
C ALA A 191 6.92 -21.77 4.86
N GLY A 192 8.20 -22.09 5.04
CA GLY A 192 9.04 -22.71 4.01
C GLY A 192 9.60 -21.75 2.97
N PHE A 193 9.46 -20.42 3.18
CA PHE A 193 9.99 -19.41 2.26
C PHE A 193 11.50 -19.16 2.41
N THR A 194 12.19 -19.80 3.37
CA THR A 194 13.59 -19.52 3.70
C THR A 194 14.59 -20.54 3.16
N SER A 195 14.21 -21.53 2.37
CA SER A 195 15.16 -22.51 1.84
C SER A 195 15.85 -22.06 0.55
N PHE A 196 16.56 -20.92 0.59
CA PHE A 196 17.42 -20.49 -0.52
C PHE A 196 18.85 -20.16 -0.08
N ALA A 197 19.28 -20.61 1.08
CA ALA A 197 20.67 -20.54 1.51
C ALA A 197 21.32 -21.91 1.37
N SER A 198 21.61 -22.32 0.16
CA SER A 198 22.71 -23.27 -0.15
C SER A 198 22.70 -23.65 -1.62
N ALA A 199 23.43 -22.90 -2.42
CA ALA A 199 24.14 -23.37 -3.60
C ALA A 199 25.34 -22.44 -3.82
#